data_bea618734179129ed6fe38bb3e0cace8
#
_entry.id   bea618734179129ed6fe38bb3e0cace8
#
_cell.length_a   1.000
_cell.length_b   1.000
_cell.length_c   1.000
_cell.angle_alpha   90.00
_cell.angle_beta   90.00
_cell.angle_gamma   90.00
#
_symmetry.space_group_name_H-M   'P 1'
#
loop_
_entity.id
_entity.type
_entity.pdbx_description
1 polymer ?
#
loop_
_entity_poly.entity_id
_entity_poly.type
_entity_poly.pdbx_seq_one_letter_code
_entity_poly.pdbx_strand_id
1 'polypeptide(L)'
;IIKQVDVLTIVVGSAQISHQRNNPFTARERINMIKAGLDEEGIDCKSWLVIPAFDSTSHSLWVTQLNSLVPQYECAFSNDPLTIRLLKESGIEVKEVSLINRGMYSATEVRLRIAEGDNWNELVQSSVAEVIKNVDGVERIKQIFKI
;
A
#
# COMPACT_ATOMS: atom_id res chain seq x y z
N ILE A 1 7.18 6.72 10.32
CA ILE A 1 5.83 7.05 10.82
C ILE A 1 5.57 6.34 12.16
N ILE A 2 5.67 5.02 12.22
CA ILE A 2 5.26 4.21 13.38
C ILE A 2 5.89 4.63 14.72
N LYS A 3 7.06 5.22 14.69
CA LYS A 3 7.73 5.78 15.89
C LYS A 3 7.17 7.14 16.33
N GLN A 4 6.24 7.72 15.57
CA GLN A 4 5.68 9.06 15.79
C GLN A 4 4.21 9.01 16.21
N VAL A 5 3.62 7.84 16.28
CA VAL A 5 2.19 7.62 16.55
C VAL A 5 2.01 6.45 17.51
N ASP A 6 0.93 6.46 18.27
CA ASP A 6 0.61 5.35 19.18
C ASP A 6 0.11 4.12 18.41
N VAL A 7 -0.77 4.35 17.44
CA VAL A 7 -1.29 3.31 16.54
C VAL A 7 -1.34 3.86 15.12
N LEU A 8 -0.83 3.09 14.17
CA LEU A 8 -0.88 3.42 12.75
C LEU A 8 -1.99 2.65 12.04
N THR A 9 -2.97 3.35 11.48
CA THR A 9 -3.93 2.75 10.55
C THR A 9 -3.38 2.83 9.14
N ILE A 10 -3.13 1.68 8.51
CA ILE A 10 -2.65 1.56 7.13
C ILE A 10 -3.86 1.28 6.24
N VAL A 11 -4.14 2.19 5.32
CA VAL A 11 -5.25 2.04 4.38
C VAL A 11 -4.76 1.46 3.06
N VAL A 12 -5.31 0.30 2.69
CA VAL A 12 -5.06 -0.34 1.39
C VAL A 12 -6.15 0.11 0.42
N GLY A 13 -5.86 1.17 -0.33
CA GLY A 13 -6.79 1.74 -1.32
C GLY A 13 -7.02 0.82 -2.53
N SER A 14 -8.04 1.16 -3.33
CA SER A 14 -8.44 0.37 -4.51
C SER A 14 -8.59 -1.13 -4.19
N ALA A 15 -9.24 -1.43 -3.06
CA ALA A 15 -9.32 -2.80 -2.54
C ALA A 15 -10.09 -3.75 -3.48
N GLN A 16 -10.97 -3.22 -4.32
CA GLN A 16 -11.75 -3.96 -5.32
C GLN A 16 -10.94 -4.29 -6.59
N ILE A 17 -9.77 -3.66 -6.78
CA ILE A 17 -8.96 -3.79 -8.00
C ILE A 17 -7.84 -4.79 -7.79
N SER A 18 -7.72 -5.73 -8.72
CA SER A 18 -6.62 -6.69 -8.79
C SER A 18 -6.41 -7.19 -10.22
N HIS A 19 -5.36 -7.97 -10.45
CA HIS A 19 -5.03 -8.59 -11.74
C HIS A 19 -4.85 -7.57 -12.89
N GLN A 20 -4.38 -6.36 -12.56
CA GLN A 20 -4.07 -5.29 -13.50
C GLN A 20 -2.61 -4.86 -13.35
N ARG A 21 -2.03 -4.22 -14.37
CA ARG A 21 -0.62 -3.77 -14.37
C ARG A 21 -0.27 -2.94 -13.15
N ASN A 22 -1.16 -2.04 -12.73
CA ASN A 22 -0.92 -1.16 -11.56
C ASN A 22 -1.28 -1.83 -10.22
N ASN A 23 -2.20 -2.79 -10.24
CA ASN A 23 -2.68 -3.54 -9.07
C ASN A 23 -2.75 -5.04 -9.38
N PRO A 24 -1.61 -5.75 -9.45
CA PRO A 24 -1.62 -7.18 -9.78
C PRO A 24 -2.14 -8.06 -8.64
N PHE A 25 -2.14 -7.55 -7.42
CA PHE A 25 -2.49 -8.29 -6.21
C PHE A 25 -3.85 -7.88 -5.64
N THR A 26 -4.57 -8.85 -5.10
CA THR A 26 -5.80 -8.59 -4.35
C THR A 26 -5.52 -7.80 -3.07
N ALA A 27 -6.56 -7.19 -2.48
CA ALA A 27 -6.43 -6.51 -1.19
C ALA A 27 -5.88 -7.44 -0.10
N ARG A 28 -6.35 -8.70 -0.04
CA ARG A 28 -5.87 -9.71 0.90
C ARG A 28 -4.38 -9.98 0.74
N GLU A 29 -3.91 -10.16 -0.48
CA GLU A 29 -2.49 -10.41 -0.76
C GLU A 29 -1.63 -9.21 -0.35
N ARG A 30 -2.09 -7.99 -0.65
CA ARG A 30 -1.41 -6.75 -0.24
C ARG A 30 -1.35 -6.60 1.27
N ILE A 31 -2.42 -6.92 1.99
CA ILE A 31 -2.47 -6.94 3.45
C ILE A 31 -1.45 -7.96 4.01
N ASN A 32 -1.38 -9.16 3.42
CA ASN A 32 -0.41 -10.16 3.83
C ASN A 32 1.04 -9.71 3.60
N MET A 33 1.33 -8.99 2.52
CA MET A 33 2.65 -8.41 2.26
C MET A 33 3.00 -7.34 3.31
N ILE A 34 2.07 -6.44 3.64
CA ILE A 34 2.27 -5.42 4.68
C ILE A 34 2.54 -6.09 6.02
N LYS A 35 1.71 -7.08 6.39
CA LYS A 35 1.89 -7.82 7.63
C LYS A 35 3.27 -8.50 7.67
N ALA A 36 3.64 -9.24 6.64
CA ALA A 36 4.92 -9.92 6.57
C ALA A 36 6.11 -8.96 6.73
N GLY A 37 6.06 -7.81 6.05
CA GLY A 37 7.12 -6.80 6.15
C GLY A 37 7.21 -6.17 7.55
N LEU A 38 6.09 -5.87 8.19
CA LEU A 38 6.07 -5.33 9.55
C LEU A 38 6.55 -6.36 10.59
N ASP A 39 6.15 -7.63 10.42
CA ASP A 39 6.60 -8.73 11.29
C ASP A 39 8.13 -8.95 11.14
N GLU A 40 8.68 -8.89 9.92
CA GLU A 40 10.13 -9.00 9.68
C GLU A 40 10.93 -7.88 10.35
N GLU A 41 10.39 -6.67 10.40
CA GLU A 41 10.97 -5.52 11.10
C GLU A 41 10.76 -5.57 12.63
N GLY A 42 10.09 -6.59 13.15
CA GLY A 42 9.81 -6.73 14.57
C GLY A 42 8.83 -5.68 15.12
N ILE A 43 7.96 -5.11 14.27
CA ILE A 43 6.97 -4.12 14.68
C ILE A 43 5.83 -4.80 15.44
N ASP A 44 5.56 -4.34 16.67
CA ASP A 44 4.50 -4.88 17.51
C ASP A 44 3.15 -4.82 16.78
N CYS A 45 2.48 -5.94 16.67
CA CYS A 45 1.17 -6.07 16.00
C CYS A 45 0.05 -5.24 16.67
N LYS A 46 0.26 -4.76 17.90
CA LYS A 46 -0.67 -3.86 18.60
C LYS A 46 -0.51 -2.40 18.17
N SER A 47 0.59 -2.04 17.50
CA SER A 47 0.89 -0.66 17.10
C SER A 47 0.36 -0.30 15.71
N TRP A 48 -0.28 -1.22 15.01
CA TRP A 48 -0.83 -0.98 13.68
C TRP A 48 -2.05 -1.83 13.37
N LEU A 49 -2.84 -1.35 12.43
CA LEU A 49 -3.92 -2.12 11.82
C LEU A 49 -4.00 -1.79 10.32
N VAL A 50 -4.51 -2.73 9.52
CA VAL A 50 -4.66 -2.55 8.07
C VAL A 50 -6.13 -2.64 7.70
N ILE A 51 -6.60 -1.63 6.96
CA ILE A 51 -8.00 -1.54 6.53
C ILE A 51 -8.03 -1.45 4.99
N PRO A 52 -8.71 -2.38 4.30
CA PRO A 52 -8.96 -2.23 2.87
C PRO A 52 -10.06 -1.19 2.64
N ALA A 53 -9.83 -0.28 1.69
CA ALA A 53 -10.79 0.73 1.29
C ALA A 53 -11.05 0.67 -0.21
N PHE A 54 -12.32 0.74 -0.61
CA PHE A 54 -12.72 0.79 -2.01
C PHE A 54 -12.60 2.22 -2.54
N ASP A 55 -12.35 2.34 -3.83
CA ASP A 55 -12.41 3.63 -4.49
C ASP A 55 -13.84 4.16 -4.46
N SER A 56 -13.97 5.44 -4.18
CA SER A 56 -15.27 6.11 -4.21
C SER A 56 -15.67 6.45 -5.64
N THR A 57 -16.98 6.43 -5.91
CA THR A 57 -17.54 6.91 -7.18
C THR A 57 -17.42 8.42 -7.34
N SER A 58 -17.21 9.16 -6.25
CA SER A 58 -17.01 10.60 -6.22
C SER A 58 -15.88 10.98 -5.25
N HIS A 59 -14.94 11.79 -5.71
CA HIS A 59 -13.88 12.31 -4.87
C HIS A 59 -14.40 13.10 -3.66
N SER A 60 -15.50 13.83 -3.82
CA SER A 60 -16.14 14.60 -2.74
C SER A 60 -16.70 13.74 -1.61
N LEU A 61 -16.97 12.46 -1.85
CA LEU A 61 -17.48 11.51 -0.86
C LEU A 61 -16.36 10.62 -0.28
N TRP A 62 -15.18 10.66 -0.86
CA TRP A 62 -14.10 9.74 -0.51
C TRP A 62 -13.68 9.82 0.95
N VAL A 63 -13.49 11.02 1.49
CA VAL A 63 -13.08 11.19 2.91
C VAL A 63 -14.19 10.73 3.86
N THR A 64 -15.46 10.99 3.55
CA THR A 64 -16.60 10.51 4.34
C THR A 64 -16.65 8.98 4.36
N GLN A 65 -16.44 8.36 3.20
CA GLN A 65 -16.39 6.92 3.07
C GLN A 65 -15.20 6.35 3.86
N LEU A 66 -14.00 6.94 3.73
CA LEU A 66 -12.83 6.55 4.50
C LEU A 66 -13.08 6.62 6.01
N ASN A 67 -13.63 7.73 6.49
CA ASN A 67 -13.93 7.94 7.92
C ASN A 67 -14.96 6.95 8.47
N SER A 68 -15.79 6.35 7.63
CA SER A 68 -16.72 5.29 8.05
C SER A 68 -16.05 3.93 8.24
N LEU A 69 -14.83 3.75 7.72
CA LEU A 69 -14.10 2.48 7.74
C LEU A 69 -12.98 2.45 8.78
N VAL A 70 -12.40 3.60 9.08
CA VAL A 70 -11.20 3.69 9.94
C VAL A 70 -11.56 4.17 11.36
N PRO A 71 -10.81 3.77 12.40
CA PRO A 71 -10.93 4.38 13.71
C PRO A 71 -10.67 5.89 13.64
N GLN A 72 -11.15 6.63 14.64
CA GLN A 72 -10.86 8.05 14.77
C GLN A 72 -9.34 8.27 14.77
N TYR A 73 -8.87 9.28 14.07
CA TYR A 73 -7.46 9.63 13.91
C TYR A 73 -7.25 11.14 14.01
N GLU A 74 -6.04 11.56 14.39
CA GLU A 74 -5.68 12.97 14.57
C GLU A 74 -5.03 13.57 13.32
N CYS A 75 -4.26 12.77 12.60
CA CYS A 75 -3.59 13.19 11.37
C CYS A 75 -3.46 12.05 10.37
N ALA A 76 -3.23 12.40 9.12
CA ALA A 76 -2.99 11.45 8.05
C ALA A 76 -1.58 11.64 7.46
N PHE A 77 -1.04 10.58 6.88
CA PHE A 77 0.23 10.59 6.15
C PHE A 77 -0.03 10.21 4.69
N SER A 78 0.36 11.07 3.76
CA SER A 78 0.24 10.79 2.33
C SER A 78 1.24 11.62 1.55
N ASN A 79 1.65 11.11 0.38
CA ASN A 79 2.42 11.83 -0.63
C ASN A 79 1.64 11.93 -1.96
N ASP A 80 0.41 11.40 -2.00
CA ASP A 80 -0.44 11.55 -3.17
C ASP A 80 -1.15 12.91 -3.17
N PRO A 81 -0.96 13.74 -4.21
CA PRO A 81 -1.48 15.11 -4.22
C PRO A 81 -3.00 15.20 -4.10
N LEU A 82 -3.73 14.27 -4.73
CA LEU A 82 -5.19 14.24 -4.65
C LEU A 82 -5.66 13.89 -3.24
N THR A 83 -5.10 12.84 -2.66
CA THR A 83 -5.39 12.42 -1.28
C THR A 83 -5.12 13.54 -0.27
N ILE A 84 -3.95 14.18 -0.39
CA ILE A 84 -3.57 15.33 0.47
C ILE A 84 -4.63 16.44 0.36
N ARG A 85 -5.03 16.78 -0.85
CA ARG A 85 -6.01 17.84 -1.09
C ARG A 85 -7.36 17.52 -0.47
N LEU A 86 -7.90 16.32 -0.73
CA LEU A 86 -9.21 15.92 -0.22
C LEU A 86 -9.26 15.89 1.32
N LEU A 87 -8.21 15.38 1.95
CA LEU A 87 -8.10 15.35 3.41
C LEU A 87 -8.01 16.76 4.00
N LYS A 88 -7.18 17.65 3.42
CA LYS A 88 -7.07 19.04 3.86
C LYS A 88 -8.38 19.82 3.69
N GLU A 89 -9.09 19.64 2.58
CA GLU A 89 -10.41 20.24 2.34
C GLU A 89 -11.45 19.77 3.37
N SER A 90 -11.27 18.58 3.93
CA SER A 90 -12.09 18.03 5.02
C SER A 90 -11.60 18.41 6.42
N GLY A 91 -10.63 19.31 6.55
CA GLY A 91 -10.11 19.80 7.82
C GLY A 91 -9.14 18.84 8.53
N ILE A 92 -8.63 17.84 7.85
CA ILE A 92 -7.71 16.83 8.41
C ILE A 92 -6.27 17.31 8.22
N GLU A 93 -5.47 17.27 9.30
CA GLU A 93 -4.03 17.51 9.23
C GLU A 93 -3.36 16.41 8.41
N VAL A 94 -2.59 16.79 7.40
CA VAL A 94 -1.84 15.84 6.56
C VAL A 94 -0.35 16.13 6.65
N LYS A 95 0.41 15.09 6.97
CA LYS A 95 1.88 15.10 6.98
C LYS A 95 2.41 14.33 5.78
N GLU A 96 3.35 14.94 5.08
CA GLU A 96 4.08 14.27 4.00
C GLU A 96 5.21 13.42 4.57
N VAL A 97 5.52 12.32 3.88
CA VAL A 97 6.57 11.38 4.27
C VAL A 97 7.73 11.49 3.30
N SER A 98 8.94 11.63 3.83
CA SER A 98 10.14 11.59 3.00
C SER A 98 10.26 10.22 2.30
N LEU A 99 10.35 10.24 0.98
CA LEU A 99 10.53 9.03 0.19
C LEU A 99 12.01 8.66 0.13
N ILE A 100 12.31 7.40 0.39
CA ILE A 100 13.67 6.86 0.35
C ILE A 100 13.90 6.29 -1.04
N ASN A 101 14.80 6.90 -1.81
CA ASN A 101 15.24 6.44 -3.14
C ASN A 101 14.09 5.91 -4.02
N ARG A 102 13.07 6.75 -4.25
CA ARG A 102 11.84 6.40 -4.96
C ARG A 102 12.07 5.80 -6.35
N GLY A 103 13.14 6.19 -7.02
CA GLY A 103 13.50 5.65 -8.35
C GLY A 103 13.78 4.14 -8.31
N MET A 104 14.35 3.66 -7.21
CA MET A 104 14.68 2.24 -7.02
C MET A 104 13.57 1.50 -6.27
N TYR A 105 13.11 2.04 -5.13
CA TYR A 105 12.16 1.38 -4.23
C TYR A 105 10.71 1.80 -4.53
N SER A 106 10.28 1.65 -5.78
CA SER A 106 8.88 1.89 -6.16
C SER A 106 8.20 0.58 -6.55
N ALA A 107 6.92 0.48 -6.27
CA ALA A 107 6.13 -0.68 -6.70
C ALA A 107 6.11 -0.85 -8.23
N THR A 108 6.27 0.24 -8.97
CA THR A 108 6.40 0.20 -10.44
C THR A 108 7.68 -0.49 -10.87
N GLU A 109 8.81 -0.12 -10.25
CA GLU A 109 10.11 -0.74 -10.54
C GLU A 109 10.11 -2.23 -10.20
N VAL A 110 9.57 -2.60 -9.03
CA VAL A 110 9.43 -4.01 -8.64
C VAL A 110 8.65 -4.81 -9.70
N ARG A 111 7.51 -4.28 -10.14
CA ARG A 111 6.68 -4.95 -11.16
C ARG A 111 7.37 -5.07 -12.51
N LEU A 112 8.10 -4.04 -12.94
CA LEU A 112 8.87 -4.07 -14.19
C LEU A 112 9.94 -5.15 -14.15
N ARG A 113 10.76 -5.18 -13.09
CA ARG A 113 11.80 -6.21 -12.95
C ARG A 113 11.23 -7.63 -12.89
N ILE A 114 10.10 -7.83 -12.22
CA ILE A 114 9.41 -9.13 -12.25
C ILE A 114 9.00 -9.49 -13.67
N ALA A 115 8.41 -8.56 -14.41
CA ALA A 115 7.95 -8.78 -15.77
C ALA A 115 9.10 -9.11 -16.76
N GLU A 116 10.23 -8.43 -16.61
CA GLU A 116 11.44 -8.59 -17.42
C GLU A 116 12.30 -9.80 -16.99
N GLY A 117 12.06 -10.33 -15.79
CA GLY A 117 12.83 -11.45 -15.24
C GLY A 117 14.14 -11.03 -14.55
N ASP A 118 14.25 -9.74 -14.24
CA ASP A 118 15.39 -9.16 -13.56
C ASP A 118 15.35 -9.40 -12.04
N ASN A 119 16.46 -9.06 -11.35
CA ASN A 119 16.53 -9.17 -9.91
C ASN A 119 15.66 -8.12 -9.22
N TRP A 120 14.51 -8.53 -8.72
CA TRP A 120 13.54 -7.73 -7.98
C TRP A 120 13.56 -8.00 -6.46
N ASN A 121 14.11 -9.17 -6.05
CA ASN A 121 14.09 -9.58 -4.63
C ASN A 121 14.82 -8.60 -3.72
N GLU A 122 15.82 -7.89 -4.24
CA GLU A 122 16.58 -6.87 -3.49
C GLU A 122 15.79 -5.58 -3.23
N LEU A 123 14.66 -5.40 -3.92
CA LEU A 123 13.84 -4.20 -3.80
C LEU A 123 12.73 -4.33 -2.73
N VAL A 124 12.55 -5.51 -2.19
CA VAL A 124 11.53 -5.81 -1.17
C VAL A 124 12.14 -6.62 -0.04
N GLN A 125 11.50 -6.61 1.12
CA GLN A 125 11.89 -7.45 2.24
C GLN A 125 11.72 -8.93 1.88
N SER A 126 12.53 -9.80 2.49
CA SER A 126 12.54 -11.24 2.18
C SER A 126 11.19 -11.91 2.42
N SER A 127 10.51 -11.57 3.50
CA SER A 127 9.17 -12.06 3.81
C SER A 127 8.13 -11.62 2.79
N VAL A 128 8.24 -10.40 2.28
CA VAL A 128 7.35 -9.89 1.20
C VAL A 128 7.60 -10.65 -0.09
N ALA A 129 8.87 -10.90 -0.43
CA ALA A 129 9.22 -11.70 -1.61
C ALA A 129 8.64 -13.12 -1.54
N GLU A 130 8.65 -13.73 -0.35
CA GLU A 130 8.03 -15.05 -0.13
C GLU A 130 6.50 -14.99 -0.34
N VAL A 131 5.81 -13.98 0.17
CA VAL A 131 4.37 -13.82 -0.07
C VAL A 131 4.09 -13.70 -1.57
N ILE A 132 4.86 -12.88 -2.31
CA ILE A 132 4.71 -12.73 -3.76
C ILE A 132 4.87 -14.08 -4.48
N LYS A 133 5.85 -14.88 -4.12
CA LYS A 133 6.08 -16.22 -4.70
C LYS A 133 4.95 -17.20 -4.36
N ASN A 134 4.51 -17.22 -3.10
CA ASN A 134 3.50 -18.16 -2.60
C ASN A 134 2.10 -17.93 -3.22
N VAL A 135 1.81 -16.71 -3.69
CA VAL A 135 0.54 -16.41 -4.39
C VAL A 135 0.67 -16.46 -5.91
N ASP A 136 1.75 -17.06 -6.41
CA ASP A 136 2.09 -17.12 -7.84
C ASP A 136 2.16 -15.73 -8.51
N GLY A 137 2.57 -14.74 -7.71
CA GLY A 137 2.58 -13.34 -8.12
C GLY A 137 3.57 -13.03 -9.23
N VAL A 138 4.68 -13.75 -9.28
CA VAL A 138 5.70 -13.60 -10.32
C VAL A 138 5.14 -13.97 -11.70
N GLU A 139 4.52 -15.13 -11.82
CA GLU A 139 3.95 -15.59 -13.08
C GLU A 139 2.74 -14.73 -13.47
N ARG A 140 1.88 -14.39 -12.51
CA ARG A 140 0.76 -13.46 -12.72
C ARG A 140 1.22 -12.13 -13.32
N ILE A 141 2.25 -11.49 -12.76
CA ILE A 141 2.77 -10.23 -13.29
C ILE A 141 3.31 -10.42 -14.70
N LYS A 142 4.10 -11.46 -14.97
CA LYS A 142 4.59 -11.76 -16.31
C LYS A 142 3.46 -11.91 -17.34
N GLN A 143 2.38 -12.60 -16.97
CA GLN A 143 1.21 -12.76 -17.82
C GLN A 143 0.50 -11.43 -18.10
N ILE A 144 0.27 -10.62 -17.05
CA ILE A 144 -0.37 -9.31 -17.16
C ILE A 144 0.45 -8.36 -18.07
N PHE A 145 1.77 -8.44 -18.05
CA PHE A 145 2.62 -7.55 -18.84
C PHE A 145 2.80 -8.02 -20.29
N LYS A 146 2.50 -9.29 -20.60
CA LYS A 146 2.51 -9.83 -21.98
C LYS A 146 1.27 -9.44 -22.80
N ILE A 147 0.19 -9.05 -22.12
CA ILE A 147 -1.04 -8.57 -22.74
C ILE A 147 -0.90 -7.05 -22.98
#